data_e36f31512bac5bc6ba5036c4877d1c09
#
_entry.id   e36f31512bac5bc6ba5036c4877d1c09
#
_cell.length_a   1.000
_cell.length_b   1.000
_cell.length_c   1.000
_cell.angle_alpha   90.00
_cell.angle_beta   90.00
_cell.angle_gamma   90.00
#
_symmetry.space_group_name_H-M   'P 1'
#
loop_
_entity.id
_entity.type
_entity.pdbx_description
1 polymer ?
#
loop_
_entity_poly.entity_id
_entity_poly.type
_entity_poly.pdbx_seq_one_letter_code
_entity_poly.pdbx_strand_id
1 'polypeptide(L)'
;MCIRDRTFNAPDELAADLRAVGFDLLTTANNHCLDRGKEGLFRTIETIRAAGLAQTGTYLSEEERDTPCIMTAGGITFGVVAMTESVNSYDARLGGDSWAVGRVSQRERIQGEIRACRSAGAEVVIAFPHWGEQYMDKPVRRQREYAQMLADWGADAVIGSHPHCAEPFEWITAEDGRRVPVAYSMSNFISNMAGKNTEYGLFLRLDVKKDESGVSIEMSYLPTACIIQKAGGRRVHQPIPCWAEEAKRTGVEPLSEGELKKTQRAFDHVVKICGLEDAGLIEWTEEYDKQA
;
A
#
# COMPACT_ATOMS: atom_id res chain seq x y z
N MET A 1 11.08 -9.31 -20.26
CA MET A 1 10.40 -10.59 -19.93
C MET A 1 9.09 -10.23 -19.26
N CYS A 2 7.97 -10.42 -19.95
CA CYS A 2 6.67 -9.98 -19.47
C CYS A 2 6.26 -10.81 -18.26
N ILE A 3 5.94 -10.18 -17.14
CA ILE A 3 5.54 -10.84 -15.86
C ILE A 3 4.16 -11.53 -16.00
N ARG A 4 3.49 -11.41 -17.15
CA ARG A 4 2.17 -11.99 -17.42
C ARG A 4 2.06 -13.52 -17.20
N ASP A 5 3.18 -14.23 -17.11
CA ASP A 5 3.20 -15.70 -16.98
C ASP A 5 3.50 -16.21 -15.58
N ARG A 6 3.62 -15.31 -14.57
CA ARG A 6 3.87 -15.74 -13.19
C ARG A 6 2.57 -15.73 -12.40
N THR A 7 2.20 -16.89 -11.87
CA THR A 7 1.16 -17.02 -10.86
C THR A 7 1.81 -16.99 -9.47
N PHE A 8 1.37 -16.09 -8.62
CA PHE A 8 1.87 -15.99 -7.26
C PHE A 8 1.07 -16.87 -6.30
N ASN A 9 1.74 -17.33 -5.26
CA ASN A 9 1.14 -18.05 -4.15
C ASN A 9 2.09 -17.97 -2.96
N ALA A 10 1.73 -17.18 -1.96
CA ALA A 10 2.48 -17.10 -0.72
C ALA A 10 2.14 -18.26 0.21
N PRO A 11 3.07 -18.70 1.07
CA PRO A 11 2.75 -19.62 2.14
C PRO A 11 1.85 -18.98 3.19
N ASP A 12 1.04 -19.76 3.89
CA ASP A 12 0.07 -19.28 4.87
C ASP A 12 0.73 -18.60 6.07
N GLU A 13 1.93 -19.04 6.42
CA GLU A 13 2.75 -18.50 7.50
C GLU A 13 3.03 -17.02 7.33
N LEU A 14 3.05 -16.51 6.08
CA LEU A 14 3.26 -15.08 5.81
C LEU A 14 2.24 -14.19 6.51
N ALA A 15 0.98 -14.60 6.60
CA ALA A 15 -0.04 -13.81 7.29
C ALA A 15 0.24 -13.70 8.79
N ALA A 16 0.65 -14.81 9.42
CA ALA A 16 1.04 -14.82 10.83
C ALA A 16 2.31 -14.00 11.09
N ASP A 17 3.29 -14.08 10.19
CA ASP A 17 4.52 -13.29 10.27
C ASP A 17 4.23 -11.78 10.16
N LEU A 18 3.36 -11.38 9.22
CA LEU A 18 2.93 -9.98 9.09
C LEU A 18 2.21 -9.49 10.36
N ARG A 19 1.35 -10.31 10.94
CA ARG A 19 0.71 -9.97 12.22
C ARG A 19 1.74 -9.82 13.35
N ALA A 20 2.71 -10.72 13.42
CA ALA A 20 3.74 -10.71 14.45
C ALA A 20 4.65 -9.47 14.40
N VAL A 21 4.89 -8.92 13.19
CA VAL A 21 5.67 -7.68 13.02
C VAL A 21 4.81 -6.41 13.09
N GLY A 22 3.52 -6.51 13.49
CA GLY A 22 2.69 -5.37 13.84
C GLY A 22 1.77 -4.85 12.73
N PHE A 23 1.55 -5.58 11.64
CA PHE A 23 0.48 -5.23 10.70
C PHE A 23 -0.88 -5.46 11.33
N ASP A 24 -1.84 -4.58 11.05
CA ASP A 24 -3.23 -4.69 11.53
C ASP A 24 -4.22 -4.97 10.39
N LEU A 25 -3.92 -4.49 9.17
CA LEU A 25 -4.78 -4.64 8.01
C LEU A 25 -3.97 -4.89 6.74
N LEU A 26 -4.50 -5.76 5.86
CA LEU A 26 -3.97 -6.00 4.53
C LEU A 26 -5.00 -5.64 3.46
N THR A 27 -4.57 -4.90 2.43
CA THR A 27 -5.35 -4.70 1.22
C THR A 27 -5.04 -5.81 0.22
N THR A 28 -6.06 -6.45 -0.32
CA THR A 28 -5.92 -7.64 -1.18
C THR A 28 -6.35 -7.42 -2.62
N ALA A 29 -6.96 -6.28 -2.94
CA ALA A 29 -7.29 -5.91 -4.32
C ALA A 29 -6.03 -5.53 -5.09
N ASN A 30 -5.52 -6.43 -5.91
CA ASN A 30 -4.37 -6.21 -6.80
C ASN A 30 -4.53 -7.02 -8.09
N ASN A 31 -3.64 -6.81 -9.05
CA ASN A 31 -3.73 -7.46 -10.36
C ASN A 31 -3.45 -8.98 -10.31
N HIS A 32 -2.91 -9.50 -9.21
CA HIS A 32 -2.62 -10.93 -8.99
C HIS A 32 -3.59 -11.64 -8.05
N CYS A 33 -4.63 -10.96 -7.55
CA CYS A 33 -5.56 -11.54 -6.59
C CYS A 33 -6.33 -12.77 -7.12
N LEU A 34 -6.39 -12.94 -8.45
CA LEU A 34 -7.01 -14.08 -9.12
C LEU A 34 -6.01 -15.09 -9.73
N ASP A 35 -4.73 -15.03 -9.41
CA ASP A 35 -3.71 -15.94 -9.95
C ASP A 35 -4.02 -17.41 -9.66
N ARG A 36 -4.67 -17.70 -8.55
CA ARG A 36 -5.14 -19.04 -8.15
C ARG A 36 -6.67 -19.19 -8.25
N GLY A 37 -7.31 -18.34 -9.06
CA GLY A 37 -8.76 -18.35 -9.24
C GLY A 37 -9.51 -17.84 -8.00
N LYS A 38 -10.84 -17.97 -8.05
CA LYS A 38 -11.73 -17.56 -6.96
C LYS A 38 -11.46 -18.32 -5.65
N GLU A 39 -11.15 -19.61 -5.73
CA GLU A 39 -10.82 -20.42 -4.57
C GLU A 39 -9.55 -19.91 -3.85
N GLY A 40 -8.50 -19.56 -4.63
CA GLY A 40 -7.28 -18.97 -4.08
C GLY A 40 -7.51 -17.60 -3.47
N LEU A 41 -8.38 -16.78 -4.05
CA LEU A 41 -8.80 -15.50 -3.50
C LEU A 41 -9.49 -15.69 -2.15
N PHE A 42 -10.49 -16.57 -2.08
CA PHE A 42 -11.24 -16.85 -0.85
C PHE A 42 -10.33 -17.40 0.26
N ARG A 43 -9.48 -18.39 -0.08
CA ARG A 43 -8.50 -18.93 0.84
C ARG A 43 -7.54 -17.83 1.39
N THR A 44 -7.12 -16.89 0.56
CA THR A 44 -6.28 -15.77 1.01
C THR A 44 -6.98 -14.94 2.06
N ILE A 45 -8.27 -14.60 1.86
CA ILE A 45 -9.08 -13.85 2.83
C ILE A 45 -9.16 -14.61 4.16
N GLU A 46 -9.50 -15.90 4.10
CA GLU A 46 -9.63 -16.77 5.29
C GLU A 46 -8.32 -16.88 6.05
N THR A 47 -7.19 -17.05 5.34
CA THR A 47 -5.85 -17.14 5.94
C THR A 47 -5.45 -15.85 6.66
N ILE A 48 -5.69 -14.69 6.05
CA ILE A 48 -5.40 -13.38 6.64
C ILE A 48 -6.22 -13.18 7.92
N ARG A 49 -7.51 -13.51 7.88
CA ARG A 49 -8.40 -13.37 9.04
C ARG A 49 -8.07 -14.36 10.16
N ALA A 50 -7.69 -15.57 9.81
CA ALA A 50 -7.25 -16.57 10.79
C ALA A 50 -5.97 -16.14 11.54
N ALA A 51 -5.13 -15.33 10.92
CA ALA A 51 -3.96 -14.70 11.56
C ALA A 51 -4.31 -13.48 12.44
N GLY A 52 -5.60 -13.07 12.52
CA GLY A 52 -6.04 -11.93 13.30
C GLY A 52 -5.81 -10.58 12.63
N LEU A 53 -5.64 -10.56 11.31
CA LEU A 53 -5.51 -9.36 10.50
C LEU A 53 -6.87 -8.95 9.91
N ALA A 54 -7.15 -7.65 9.88
CA ALA A 54 -8.22 -7.13 9.05
C ALA A 54 -7.84 -7.22 7.56
N GLN A 55 -8.86 -7.27 6.69
CA GLN A 55 -8.63 -7.38 5.25
C GLN A 55 -9.74 -6.66 4.50
N THR A 56 -9.42 -6.03 3.36
CA THR A 56 -10.38 -5.39 2.46
C THR A 56 -9.92 -5.39 1.01
N GLY A 57 -10.84 -5.12 0.09
CA GLY A 57 -10.61 -5.05 -1.36
C GLY A 57 -10.92 -6.33 -2.10
N THR A 58 -10.99 -7.48 -1.40
CA THR A 58 -11.57 -8.72 -1.90
C THR A 58 -12.53 -9.29 -0.88
N TYR A 59 -13.55 -10.07 -1.29
CA TYR A 59 -14.70 -10.39 -0.46
C TYR A 59 -15.15 -11.83 -0.69
N LEU A 60 -15.75 -12.45 0.35
CA LEU A 60 -16.31 -13.81 0.30
C LEU A 60 -17.77 -13.83 -0.19
N SER A 61 -18.49 -12.70 -0.07
CA SER A 61 -19.85 -12.54 -0.54
C SER A 61 -20.15 -11.09 -0.92
N GLU A 62 -21.26 -10.86 -1.60
CA GLU A 62 -21.72 -9.52 -1.93
C GLU A 62 -22.13 -8.73 -0.69
N GLU A 63 -22.80 -9.38 0.27
CA GLU A 63 -23.16 -8.82 1.56
C GLU A 63 -21.93 -8.37 2.37
N GLU A 64 -20.89 -9.18 2.36
CA GLU A 64 -19.63 -8.80 3.00
C GLU A 64 -19.02 -7.56 2.35
N ARG A 65 -19.06 -7.45 1.03
CA ARG A 65 -18.56 -6.27 0.33
C ARG A 65 -19.29 -4.99 0.69
N ASP A 66 -20.57 -5.11 0.97
CA ASP A 66 -21.41 -3.97 1.38
C ASP A 66 -21.17 -3.57 2.85
N THR A 67 -20.41 -4.38 3.60
CA THR A 67 -20.00 -4.09 4.97
C THR A 67 -18.71 -3.26 4.97
N PRO A 68 -18.72 -2.03 5.52
CA PRO A 68 -17.52 -1.17 5.49
C PRO A 68 -16.40 -1.72 6.37
N CYS A 69 -15.17 -1.61 5.90
CA CYS A 69 -13.99 -1.95 6.68
C CYS A 69 -13.65 -0.77 7.60
N ILE A 70 -13.88 -0.94 8.89
CA ILE A 70 -13.70 0.09 9.93
C ILE A 70 -12.63 -0.36 10.92
N MET A 71 -11.74 0.57 11.28
CA MET A 71 -10.70 0.39 12.30
C MET A 71 -10.68 1.60 13.23
N THR A 72 -10.22 1.42 14.45
CA THR A 72 -10.01 2.53 15.41
C THR A 72 -8.56 2.51 15.89
N ALA A 73 -7.90 3.64 15.78
CA ALA A 73 -6.55 3.84 16.29
C ALA A 73 -6.42 5.25 16.90
N GLY A 74 -5.79 5.37 18.07
CA GLY A 74 -5.61 6.66 18.75
C GLY A 74 -6.92 7.42 19.05
N GLY A 75 -8.06 6.72 19.16
CA GLY A 75 -9.37 7.33 19.38
C GLY A 75 -10.01 7.91 18.10
N ILE A 76 -9.43 7.71 16.94
CA ILE A 76 -9.96 8.12 15.62
C ILE A 76 -10.45 6.86 14.89
N THR A 77 -11.62 6.97 14.26
CA THR A 77 -12.24 5.89 13.48
C THR A 77 -11.89 6.04 12.01
N PHE A 78 -11.28 5.01 11.43
CA PHE A 78 -10.86 4.95 10.04
C PHE A 78 -11.75 4.02 9.24
N GLY A 79 -12.14 4.46 8.04
CA GLY A 79 -12.68 3.61 6.99
C GLY A 79 -11.60 3.30 5.96
N VAL A 80 -11.54 2.06 5.48
CA VAL A 80 -10.55 1.63 4.49
C VAL A 80 -11.26 1.03 3.27
N VAL A 81 -10.96 1.58 2.09
CA VAL A 81 -11.52 1.09 0.81
C VAL A 81 -10.35 0.75 -0.12
N ALA A 82 -10.35 -0.47 -0.66
CA ALA A 82 -9.28 -0.92 -1.55
C ALA A 82 -9.84 -1.45 -2.89
N MET A 83 -9.17 -1.11 -3.98
CA MET A 83 -9.61 -1.47 -5.32
C MET A 83 -8.41 -1.68 -6.27
N THR A 84 -8.62 -2.43 -7.34
CA THR A 84 -7.61 -2.61 -8.39
C THR A 84 -8.12 -2.19 -9.76
N GLU A 85 -7.24 -1.66 -10.59
CA GLU A 85 -7.54 -1.32 -11.99
C GLU A 85 -7.64 -2.57 -12.87
N SER A 86 -6.88 -3.61 -12.57
CA SER A 86 -6.79 -4.83 -13.36
C SER A 86 -6.72 -6.09 -12.50
N VAL A 87 -7.13 -7.22 -13.05
CA VAL A 87 -6.87 -8.57 -12.53
C VAL A 87 -6.17 -9.44 -13.59
N ASN A 88 -5.27 -8.84 -14.38
CA ASN A 88 -4.50 -9.53 -15.42
C ASN A 88 -5.36 -10.31 -16.43
N SER A 89 -6.54 -9.78 -16.77
CA SER A 89 -7.52 -10.43 -17.65
C SER A 89 -8.10 -11.76 -17.12
N TYR A 90 -8.05 -11.97 -15.80
CA TYR A 90 -8.62 -13.16 -15.16
C TYR A 90 -10.08 -13.00 -14.70
N ASP A 91 -10.79 -12.00 -15.22
CA ASP A 91 -12.20 -11.73 -14.87
C ASP A 91 -13.11 -12.97 -15.02
N ALA A 92 -12.87 -13.80 -16.05
CA ALA A 92 -13.61 -15.05 -16.25
C ALA A 92 -13.51 -16.04 -15.08
N ARG A 93 -12.45 -15.95 -14.25
CA ARG A 93 -12.27 -16.80 -13.06
C ARG A 93 -13.24 -16.48 -11.93
N LEU A 94 -13.91 -15.33 -11.99
CA LEU A 94 -14.95 -14.93 -11.03
C LEU A 94 -16.28 -15.64 -11.27
N GLY A 95 -16.52 -16.19 -12.48
CA GLY A 95 -17.76 -16.91 -12.78
C GLY A 95 -19.05 -16.06 -12.65
N GLY A 96 -18.93 -14.72 -12.81
CA GLY A 96 -20.03 -13.78 -12.62
C GLY A 96 -20.01 -13.04 -11.27
N ASP A 97 -19.25 -13.49 -10.29
CA ASP A 97 -19.13 -12.88 -8.96
C ASP A 97 -18.26 -11.62 -8.97
N SER A 98 -18.64 -10.62 -9.77
CA SER A 98 -17.91 -9.36 -9.92
C SER A 98 -17.78 -8.56 -8.61
N TRP A 99 -18.57 -8.90 -7.61
CA TRP A 99 -18.51 -8.37 -6.26
C TRP A 99 -17.24 -8.82 -5.51
N ALA A 100 -16.66 -9.98 -5.87
CA ALA A 100 -15.55 -10.56 -5.10
C ALA A 100 -14.25 -9.74 -5.13
N VAL A 101 -14.12 -8.77 -6.03
CA VAL A 101 -12.96 -7.88 -6.13
C VAL A 101 -13.39 -6.44 -6.30
N GLY A 102 -12.88 -5.54 -5.46
CA GLY A 102 -13.03 -4.09 -5.63
C GLY A 102 -12.29 -3.64 -6.90
N ARG A 103 -13.03 -3.02 -7.85
CA ARG A 103 -12.48 -2.56 -9.12
C ARG A 103 -12.67 -1.06 -9.29
N VAL A 104 -11.63 -0.37 -9.72
CA VAL A 104 -11.70 1.07 -10.03
C VAL A 104 -12.80 1.38 -11.05
N SER A 105 -13.09 0.44 -11.96
CA SER A 105 -14.15 0.58 -12.97
C SER A 105 -15.59 0.54 -12.39
N GLN A 106 -15.77 0.02 -11.17
CA GLN A 106 -17.08 -0.05 -10.48
C GLN A 106 -17.35 1.24 -9.69
N ARG A 107 -17.38 2.37 -10.38
CA ARG A 107 -17.36 3.72 -9.79
C ARG A 107 -18.44 3.97 -8.74
N GLU A 108 -19.69 3.68 -9.08
CA GLU A 108 -20.84 3.88 -8.18
C GLU A 108 -20.71 3.03 -6.92
N ARG A 109 -20.14 1.83 -7.06
CA ARG A 109 -19.95 0.92 -5.93
C ARG A 109 -18.84 1.42 -5.01
N ILE A 110 -17.68 1.82 -5.55
CA ILE A 110 -16.59 2.40 -4.75
C ILE A 110 -17.05 3.69 -4.03
N GLN A 111 -17.80 4.55 -4.71
CA GLN A 111 -18.41 5.71 -4.06
C GLN A 111 -19.37 5.30 -2.93
N GLY A 112 -20.14 4.22 -3.14
CA GLY A 112 -21.02 3.63 -2.11
C GLY A 112 -20.23 3.11 -0.91
N GLU A 113 -19.11 2.42 -1.14
CA GLU A 113 -18.22 1.91 -0.09
C GLU A 113 -17.63 3.06 0.76
N ILE A 114 -17.18 4.16 0.13
CA ILE A 114 -16.70 5.36 0.84
C ILE A 114 -17.83 5.97 1.70
N ARG A 115 -19.04 6.11 1.14
CA ARG A 115 -20.21 6.59 1.89
C ARG A 115 -20.59 5.66 3.04
N ALA A 116 -20.50 4.34 2.85
CA ALA A 116 -20.77 3.37 3.89
C ALA A 116 -19.76 3.48 5.05
N CYS A 117 -18.48 3.71 4.78
CA CYS A 117 -17.48 4.01 5.81
C CYS A 117 -17.88 5.25 6.63
N ARG A 118 -18.27 6.34 5.97
CA ARG A 118 -18.75 7.56 6.66
C ARG A 118 -19.99 7.30 7.50
N SER A 119 -20.96 6.57 6.96
CA SER A 119 -22.20 6.24 7.67
C SER A 119 -21.95 5.34 8.89
N ALA A 120 -20.90 4.52 8.85
CA ALA A 120 -20.43 3.70 9.97
C ALA A 120 -19.59 4.49 10.99
N GLY A 121 -19.45 5.80 10.83
CA GLY A 121 -18.75 6.69 11.76
C GLY A 121 -17.27 6.89 11.47
N ALA A 122 -16.77 6.53 10.28
CA ALA A 122 -15.40 6.83 9.92
C ALA A 122 -15.15 8.34 9.85
N GLU A 123 -14.21 8.81 10.65
CA GLU A 123 -13.75 10.20 10.67
C GLU A 123 -12.72 10.47 9.57
N VAL A 124 -11.98 9.42 9.19
CA VAL A 124 -11.00 9.43 8.10
C VAL A 124 -11.27 8.24 7.19
N VAL A 125 -11.35 8.45 5.88
CA VAL A 125 -11.44 7.38 4.89
C VAL A 125 -10.18 7.35 4.03
N ILE A 126 -9.48 6.23 4.02
CA ILE A 126 -8.28 6.03 3.23
C ILE A 126 -8.59 5.08 2.07
N ALA A 127 -8.31 5.53 0.84
CA ALA A 127 -8.46 4.73 -0.36
C ALA A 127 -7.11 4.14 -0.81
N PHE A 128 -7.10 2.83 -1.08
CA PHE A 128 -5.92 2.09 -1.54
C PHE A 128 -6.13 1.54 -2.96
N PRO A 129 -5.90 2.33 -4.01
CA PRO A 129 -5.96 1.85 -5.38
C PRO A 129 -4.66 1.14 -5.80
N HIS A 130 -4.81 0.00 -6.48
CA HIS A 130 -3.75 -0.71 -7.16
C HIS A 130 -3.87 -0.46 -8.67
N TRP A 131 -3.09 0.48 -9.20
CA TRP A 131 -3.34 1.14 -10.48
C TRP A 131 -2.08 1.57 -11.24
N GLY A 132 -2.25 2.11 -12.43
CA GLY A 132 -1.18 2.76 -13.19
C GLY A 132 -0.44 1.81 -14.13
N GLU A 133 0.73 2.23 -14.59
CA GLU A 133 1.58 1.47 -15.49
C GLU A 133 2.81 0.96 -14.78
N GLN A 134 3.15 -0.32 -15.00
CA GLN A 134 4.34 -0.92 -14.40
C GLN A 134 5.62 -0.25 -14.90
N TYR A 135 6.57 -0.05 -13.99
CA TYR A 135 7.92 0.48 -14.24
C TYR A 135 7.95 1.97 -14.64
N MET A 136 6.88 2.69 -14.38
CA MET A 136 6.83 4.14 -14.52
C MET A 136 7.11 4.82 -13.18
N ASP A 137 7.82 5.94 -13.22
CA ASP A 137 8.13 6.81 -12.07
C ASP A 137 7.31 8.12 -12.10
N LYS A 138 6.25 8.13 -12.92
CA LYS A 138 5.32 9.25 -13.07
C LYS A 138 3.91 8.73 -13.24
N PRO A 139 2.94 9.28 -12.53
CA PRO A 139 1.56 8.88 -12.64
C PRO A 139 1.00 9.20 -14.03
N VAL A 140 0.30 8.24 -14.61
CA VAL A 140 -0.43 8.44 -15.86
C VAL A 140 -1.71 9.25 -15.61
N ARG A 141 -2.27 9.85 -16.67
CA ARG A 141 -3.45 10.72 -16.58
C ARG A 141 -4.61 10.06 -15.83
N ARG A 142 -4.91 8.78 -16.08
CA ARG A 142 -6.01 8.08 -15.43
C ARG A 142 -5.82 7.89 -13.92
N GLN A 143 -4.57 7.78 -13.41
CA GLN A 143 -4.31 7.77 -11.96
C GLN A 143 -4.72 9.10 -11.33
N ARG A 144 -4.39 10.23 -11.95
CA ARG A 144 -4.78 11.57 -11.48
C ARG A 144 -6.31 11.75 -11.52
N GLU A 145 -6.96 11.31 -12.59
CA GLU A 145 -8.42 11.34 -12.72
C GLU A 145 -9.10 10.50 -11.62
N TYR A 146 -8.58 9.30 -11.34
CA TYR A 146 -9.13 8.45 -10.28
C TYR A 146 -8.83 9.00 -8.88
N ALA A 147 -7.65 9.56 -8.65
CA ALA A 147 -7.34 10.22 -7.37
C ALA A 147 -8.32 11.36 -7.09
N GLN A 148 -8.58 12.22 -8.08
CA GLN A 148 -9.57 13.31 -7.95
C GLN A 148 -10.96 12.76 -7.63
N MET A 149 -11.42 11.75 -8.36
CA MET A 149 -12.73 11.14 -8.11
C MET A 149 -12.83 10.55 -6.69
N LEU A 150 -11.80 9.84 -6.21
CA LEU A 150 -11.79 9.28 -4.85
C LEU A 150 -11.86 10.38 -3.80
N ALA A 151 -11.11 11.48 -3.98
CA ALA A 151 -11.17 12.64 -3.11
C ALA A 151 -12.55 13.30 -3.10
N ASP A 152 -13.15 13.52 -4.29
CA ASP A 152 -14.48 14.12 -4.44
C ASP A 152 -15.59 13.23 -3.85
N TRP A 153 -15.41 11.93 -3.83
CA TRP A 153 -16.32 10.97 -3.19
C TRP A 153 -16.16 10.88 -1.68
N GLY A 154 -15.14 11.51 -1.11
CA GLY A 154 -14.97 11.62 0.33
C GLY A 154 -13.79 10.86 0.92
N ALA A 155 -12.84 10.37 0.12
CA ALA A 155 -11.56 9.88 0.66
C ALA A 155 -10.74 11.06 1.20
N ASP A 156 -10.09 10.87 2.34
CA ASP A 156 -9.21 11.87 2.99
C ASP A 156 -7.74 11.64 2.68
N ALA A 157 -7.39 10.44 2.21
CA ALA A 157 -6.07 10.13 1.67
C ALA A 157 -6.19 9.05 0.60
N VAL A 158 -5.30 9.09 -0.41
CA VAL A 158 -5.22 8.09 -1.48
C VAL A 158 -3.80 7.55 -1.55
N ILE A 159 -3.64 6.23 -1.35
CA ILE A 159 -2.33 5.57 -1.28
C ILE A 159 -2.26 4.47 -2.33
N GLY A 160 -1.57 4.77 -3.42
CA GLY A 160 -1.47 3.93 -4.60
C GLY A 160 -0.35 2.90 -4.55
N SER A 161 -0.52 1.87 -5.36
CA SER A 161 0.45 0.81 -5.59
C SER A 161 0.33 0.27 -7.02
N HIS A 162 1.16 -0.67 -7.44
CA HIS A 162 1.23 -1.36 -8.72
C HIS A 162 2.42 -0.99 -9.61
N PRO A 163 2.85 0.28 -9.79
CA PRO A 163 3.93 0.62 -10.72
C PRO A 163 5.27 -0.06 -10.43
N HIS A 164 5.49 -0.58 -9.22
CA HIS A 164 6.77 -1.14 -8.76
C HIS A 164 7.92 -0.13 -8.74
N CYS A 165 7.64 1.13 -9.00
CA CYS A 165 8.52 2.28 -8.85
C CYS A 165 7.82 3.32 -7.99
N ALA A 166 8.57 4.10 -7.22
CA ALA A 166 8.02 5.24 -6.52
C ALA A 166 7.50 6.27 -7.53
N GLU A 167 6.33 6.83 -7.25
CA GLU A 167 5.75 7.94 -7.99
C GLU A 167 5.58 9.14 -7.05
N PRO A 168 5.48 10.38 -7.58
CA PRO A 168 5.36 11.59 -6.78
C PRO A 168 4.20 11.57 -5.79
N PHE A 169 4.33 12.38 -4.75
CA PHE A 169 3.22 12.80 -3.90
C PHE A 169 2.58 14.07 -4.44
N GLU A 170 1.32 14.28 -4.10
CA GLU A 170 0.57 15.44 -4.52
C GLU A 170 -0.54 15.74 -3.52
N TRP A 171 -0.81 17.02 -3.23
CA TRP A 171 -2.00 17.44 -2.51
C TRP A 171 -3.02 17.96 -3.50
N ILE A 172 -4.14 17.27 -3.62
CA ILE A 172 -5.25 17.67 -4.48
C ILE A 172 -6.35 18.33 -3.64
N THR A 173 -7.17 19.16 -4.30
CA THR A 173 -8.34 19.77 -3.66
C THR A 173 -9.59 19.07 -4.15
N ALA A 174 -10.35 18.49 -3.24
CA ALA A 174 -11.65 17.88 -3.53
C ALA A 174 -12.71 18.96 -3.82
N GLU A 175 -13.83 18.58 -4.45
CA GLU A 175 -14.96 19.49 -4.76
C GLU A 175 -15.52 20.20 -3.52
N ASP A 176 -15.46 19.59 -2.35
CA ASP A 176 -15.87 20.17 -1.06
C ASP A 176 -14.81 21.07 -0.39
N GLY A 177 -13.68 21.28 -1.04
CA GLY A 177 -12.58 22.14 -0.59
C GLY A 177 -11.57 21.45 0.33
N ARG A 178 -11.74 20.16 0.69
CA ARG A 178 -10.74 19.43 1.48
C ARG A 178 -9.45 19.26 0.68
N ARG A 179 -8.32 19.37 1.37
CA ARG A 179 -7.01 19.00 0.83
C ARG A 179 -6.72 17.54 1.12
N VAL A 180 -6.50 16.75 0.08
CA VAL A 180 -6.34 15.30 0.14
C VAL A 180 -4.94 14.92 -0.34
N PRO A 181 -4.12 14.29 0.53
CA PRO A 181 -2.81 13.79 0.14
C PRO A 181 -2.95 12.55 -0.74
N VAL A 182 -2.16 12.51 -1.80
CA VAL A 182 -2.08 11.39 -2.75
C VAL A 182 -0.64 10.91 -2.85
N ALA A 183 -0.41 9.66 -2.50
CA ALA A 183 0.80 8.93 -2.85
C ALA A 183 0.48 8.04 -4.05
N TYR A 184 0.95 8.36 -5.25
CA TYR A 184 0.56 7.62 -6.45
C TYR A 184 1.11 6.20 -6.49
N SER A 185 2.34 5.98 -5.98
CA SER A 185 2.90 4.65 -5.78
C SER A 185 3.98 4.65 -4.70
N MET A 186 3.83 3.74 -3.74
CA MET A 186 4.86 3.49 -2.71
C MET A 186 5.98 2.56 -3.21
N SER A 187 5.93 2.07 -4.45
CA SER A 187 6.84 1.07 -4.98
C SER A 187 6.77 -0.29 -4.25
N ASN A 188 7.89 -1.00 -4.16
CA ASN A 188 8.01 -2.30 -3.52
C ASN A 188 8.67 -2.18 -2.14
N PHE A 189 8.02 -2.67 -1.10
CA PHE A 189 8.62 -2.77 0.22
C PHE A 189 9.60 -3.96 0.29
N ILE A 190 9.14 -5.16 -0.06
CA ILE A 190 9.97 -6.36 -0.21
C ILE A 190 9.76 -6.92 -1.62
N SER A 191 10.84 -7.14 -2.38
CA SER A 191 10.72 -7.62 -3.75
C SER A 191 11.97 -8.39 -4.20
N ASN A 192 11.76 -9.38 -5.07
CA ASN A 192 12.82 -10.05 -5.83
C ASN A 192 12.84 -9.58 -7.30
N MET A 193 12.29 -8.44 -7.59
CA MET A 193 12.30 -7.89 -8.95
C MET A 193 13.70 -7.37 -9.30
N ALA A 194 14.07 -7.54 -10.58
CA ALA A 194 15.37 -7.13 -11.13
C ALA A 194 15.23 -5.96 -12.15
N GLY A 195 14.09 -5.30 -12.18
CA GLY A 195 13.86 -4.13 -13.02
C GLY A 195 14.58 -2.90 -12.47
N LYS A 196 14.80 -1.90 -13.32
CA LYS A 196 15.41 -0.64 -12.91
C LYS A 196 14.53 0.04 -11.86
N ASN A 197 15.11 0.39 -10.71
CA ASN A 197 14.47 1.09 -9.59
C ASN A 197 13.33 0.31 -8.89
N THR A 198 13.13 -0.98 -9.21
CA THR A 198 12.10 -1.81 -8.58
C THR A 198 12.52 -2.37 -7.22
N GLU A 199 13.78 -2.21 -6.85
CA GLU A 199 14.33 -2.55 -5.54
C GLU A 199 14.30 -1.37 -4.55
N TYR A 200 13.85 -0.20 -4.98
CA TYR A 200 13.68 0.99 -4.14
C TYR A 200 12.21 1.14 -3.79
N GLY A 201 11.92 1.43 -2.54
CA GLY A 201 10.57 1.63 -2.06
C GLY A 201 10.52 2.73 -1.02
N LEU A 202 9.39 2.85 -0.40
CA LEU A 202 9.23 3.78 0.71
C LEU A 202 8.23 3.24 1.74
N PHE A 203 8.42 3.68 2.96
CA PHE A 203 7.46 3.57 4.05
C PHE A 203 6.74 4.92 4.17
N LEU A 204 5.43 4.92 4.12
CA LEU A 204 4.62 6.12 4.23
C LEU A 204 4.01 6.21 5.63
N ARG A 205 4.05 7.39 6.23
CA ARG A 205 3.40 7.69 7.49
C ARG A 205 2.37 8.81 7.29
N LEU A 206 1.17 8.57 7.77
CA LEU A 206 0.13 9.58 7.91
C LEU A 206 -0.05 9.91 9.40
N ASP A 207 0.29 11.11 9.80
CA ASP A 207 0.00 11.63 11.14
C ASP A 207 -1.39 12.26 11.11
N VAL A 208 -2.34 11.59 11.74
CA VAL A 208 -3.74 12.04 11.82
C VAL A 208 -3.98 12.63 13.19
N LYS A 209 -4.38 13.90 13.24
CA LYS A 209 -4.69 14.61 14.47
C LYS A 209 -6.14 15.06 14.46
N LYS A 210 -6.79 14.99 15.61
CA LYS A 210 -8.15 15.47 15.80
C LYS A 210 -8.16 16.50 16.91
N ASP A 211 -8.72 17.66 16.61
CA ASP A 211 -8.95 18.74 17.59
C ASP A 211 -10.32 19.38 17.38
N GLU A 212 -10.58 20.53 18.03
CA GLU A 212 -11.85 21.25 17.93
C GLU A 212 -12.14 21.77 16.53
N SER A 213 -11.14 21.95 15.68
CA SER A 213 -11.28 22.39 14.28
C SER A 213 -11.59 21.25 13.31
N GLY A 214 -11.44 19.99 13.74
CA GLY A 214 -11.68 18.80 12.94
C GLY A 214 -10.47 17.86 12.86
N VAL A 215 -10.39 17.12 11.77
CA VAL A 215 -9.29 16.18 11.51
C VAL A 215 -8.29 16.81 10.54
N SER A 216 -7.01 16.72 10.89
CA SER A 216 -5.90 17.08 10.01
C SER A 216 -5.01 15.89 9.71
N ILE A 217 -4.42 15.85 8.52
CA ILE A 217 -3.51 14.81 8.07
C ILE A 217 -2.19 15.47 7.66
N GLU A 218 -1.09 14.92 8.14
CA GLU A 218 0.26 15.26 7.67
C GLU A 218 0.87 14.00 7.07
N MET A 219 1.64 14.13 5.99
CA MET A 219 2.27 13.00 5.30
C MET A 219 3.79 13.10 5.38
N SER A 220 4.43 12.01 5.73
CA SER A 220 5.89 11.87 5.72
C SER A 220 6.29 10.48 5.22
N TYR A 221 7.53 10.31 4.77
CA TYR A 221 7.99 9.05 4.22
C TYR A 221 9.43 8.73 4.56
N LEU A 222 9.77 7.45 4.50
CA LEU A 222 11.10 6.92 4.69
C LEU A 222 11.48 6.11 3.45
N PRO A 223 12.46 6.54 2.65
CA PRO A 223 12.99 5.74 1.56
C PRO A 223 13.57 4.41 2.06
N THR A 224 13.29 3.32 1.34
CA THR A 224 13.79 1.98 1.64
C THR A 224 14.45 1.35 0.41
N ALA A 225 15.37 0.43 0.65
CA ALA A 225 15.96 -0.39 -0.38
C ALA A 225 15.84 -1.88 -0.02
N CYS A 226 15.33 -2.69 -0.94
CA CYS A 226 15.36 -4.14 -0.74
C CYS A 226 16.78 -4.66 -0.98
N ILE A 227 17.47 -5.03 0.10
CA ILE A 227 18.80 -5.63 0.09
C ILE A 227 18.65 -7.15 0.21
N ILE A 228 19.44 -7.89 -0.57
CA ILE A 228 19.41 -9.35 -0.57
C ILE A 228 20.72 -9.86 -0.02
N GLN A 229 20.68 -10.42 1.18
CA GLN A 229 21.84 -11.01 1.85
C GLN A 229 21.74 -12.53 1.90
N LYS A 230 22.79 -13.20 2.32
CA LYS A 230 22.81 -14.63 2.60
C LYS A 230 22.97 -14.85 4.10
N ALA A 231 22.00 -15.48 4.72
CA ALA A 231 22.06 -15.90 6.11
C ALA A 231 21.66 -17.37 6.22
N GLY A 232 22.47 -18.17 6.94
CA GLY A 232 22.23 -19.60 7.10
C GLY A 232 22.15 -20.37 5.77
N GLY A 233 22.86 -19.94 4.72
CA GLY A 233 22.83 -20.56 3.38
C GLY A 233 21.60 -20.18 2.54
N ARG A 234 20.69 -19.36 3.04
CA ARG A 234 19.48 -18.91 2.33
C ARG A 234 19.62 -17.44 1.90
N ARG A 235 18.90 -17.06 0.83
CA ARG A 235 18.75 -15.65 0.44
C ARG A 235 17.66 -15.02 1.29
N VAL A 236 17.98 -13.91 1.96
CA VAL A 236 17.07 -13.12 2.76
C VAL A 236 16.88 -11.77 2.08
N HIS A 237 15.64 -11.41 1.81
CA HIS A 237 15.25 -10.12 1.25
C HIS A 237 14.83 -9.21 2.39
N GLN A 238 15.43 -8.04 2.50
CA GLN A 238 15.21 -7.13 3.61
C GLN A 238 14.94 -5.70 3.11
N PRO A 239 13.87 -5.06 3.57
CA PRO A 239 13.68 -3.64 3.39
C PRO A 239 14.60 -2.90 4.37
N ILE A 240 15.63 -2.26 3.86
CA ILE A 240 16.58 -1.48 4.66
C ILE A 240 16.20 0.00 4.57
N PRO A 241 16.03 0.72 5.69
CA PRO A 241 15.84 2.16 5.69
C PRO A 241 17.07 2.85 5.11
N CYS A 242 16.86 3.84 4.26
CA CYS A 242 17.96 4.50 3.53
C CYS A 242 18.62 5.64 4.29
N TRP A 243 18.51 5.69 5.60
CA TRP A 243 19.32 6.57 6.46
C TRP A 243 20.69 5.96 6.70
N ALA A 244 21.75 6.75 6.50
CA ALA A 244 23.12 6.23 6.52
C ALA A 244 23.52 5.51 7.82
N GLU A 245 23.09 6.01 8.99
CA GLU A 245 23.42 5.39 10.27
C GLU A 245 22.54 4.18 10.59
N GLU A 246 21.23 4.26 10.30
CA GLU A 246 20.27 3.18 10.50
C GLU A 246 20.52 2.02 9.54
N ALA A 247 20.88 2.32 8.29
CA ALA A 247 21.26 1.30 7.32
C ALA A 247 22.45 0.44 7.79
N LYS A 248 23.37 1.00 8.60
CA LYS A 248 24.48 0.25 9.18
C LYS A 248 24.06 -0.70 10.30
N ARG A 249 22.93 -0.41 10.97
CA ARG A 249 22.43 -1.19 12.12
C ARG A 249 21.38 -2.24 11.72
N THR A 250 20.76 -2.08 10.54
CA THR A 250 19.72 -2.96 10.04
C THR A 250 20.28 -4.00 9.09
N GLY A 251 19.71 -5.17 9.11
CA GLY A 251 20.13 -6.29 8.28
C GLY A 251 20.53 -7.50 9.12
N VAL A 252 20.38 -8.69 8.54
CA VAL A 252 20.79 -9.94 9.21
C VAL A 252 22.30 -10.07 9.33
N GLU A 253 23.03 -9.34 8.48
CA GLU A 253 24.50 -9.20 8.50
C GLU A 253 24.83 -7.71 8.29
N PRO A 254 25.99 -7.23 8.77
CA PRO A 254 26.43 -5.88 8.49
C PRO A 254 26.47 -5.60 6.98
N LEU A 255 25.93 -4.46 6.56
CA LEU A 255 25.89 -4.11 5.14
C LEU A 255 27.32 -3.87 4.60
N SER A 256 27.61 -4.47 3.47
CA SER A 256 28.83 -4.20 2.70
C SER A 256 28.82 -2.76 2.15
N GLU A 257 30.01 -2.26 1.77
CA GLU A 257 30.12 -0.94 1.13
C GLU A 257 29.27 -0.81 -0.14
N GLY A 258 29.12 -1.91 -0.91
CA GLY A 258 28.27 -1.95 -2.10
C GLY A 258 26.80 -1.82 -1.77
N GLU A 259 26.34 -2.47 -0.69
CA GLU A 259 24.96 -2.38 -0.20
C GLU A 259 24.65 -1.00 0.38
N LEU A 260 25.58 -0.40 1.14
CA LEU A 260 25.47 0.99 1.61
C LEU A 260 25.37 1.98 0.44
N LYS A 261 26.17 1.81 -0.62
CA LYS A 261 26.03 2.62 -1.84
C LYS A 261 24.66 2.40 -2.53
N LYS A 262 24.07 1.22 -2.42
CA LYS A 262 22.72 0.95 -2.93
C LYS A 262 21.67 1.69 -2.12
N THR A 263 21.73 1.67 -0.79
CA THR A 263 20.79 2.43 0.06
C THR A 263 20.88 3.94 -0.22
N GLN A 264 22.09 4.49 -0.40
CA GLN A 264 22.26 5.90 -0.75
C GLN A 264 21.63 6.23 -2.11
N ARG A 265 21.84 5.40 -3.14
CA ARG A 265 21.20 5.60 -4.44
C ARG A 265 19.67 5.52 -4.36
N ALA A 266 19.13 4.62 -3.52
CA ALA A 266 17.70 4.50 -3.29
C ALA A 266 17.16 5.78 -2.64
N PHE A 267 17.83 6.31 -1.61
CA PHE A 267 17.49 7.57 -0.98
C PHE A 267 17.42 8.71 -1.99
N ASP A 268 18.53 8.92 -2.72
CA ASP A 268 18.64 10.01 -3.70
C ASP A 268 17.55 9.89 -4.79
N HIS A 269 17.27 8.67 -5.23
CA HIS A 269 16.26 8.42 -6.27
C HIS A 269 14.84 8.68 -5.75
N VAL A 270 14.48 8.12 -4.60
CA VAL A 270 13.12 8.25 -4.03
C VAL A 270 12.84 9.71 -3.67
N VAL A 271 13.79 10.39 -3.02
CA VAL A 271 13.66 11.82 -2.67
C VAL A 271 13.54 12.69 -3.93
N LYS A 272 14.28 12.36 -4.99
CA LYS A 272 14.15 13.07 -6.28
C LYS A 272 12.76 12.91 -6.90
N ILE A 273 12.14 11.74 -6.78
CA ILE A 273 10.82 11.44 -7.36
C ILE A 273 9.70 12.01 -6.49
N CYS A 274 9.74 11.74 -5.19
CA CYS A 274 8.66 12.11 -4.26
C CYS A 274 8.73 13.58 -3.85
N GLY A 275 9.94 14.18 -3.83
CA GLY A 275 10.13 15.55 -3.36
C GLY A 275 10.03 15.67 -1.83
N LEU A 276 10.17 16.89 -1.34
CA LEU A 276 10.04 17.27 0.08
C LEU A 276 8.96 18.33 0.30
N GLU A 277 8.30 18.77 -0.76
CA GLU A 277 7.31 19.86 -0.71
C GLU A 277 5.96 19.35 -0.21
N ASP A 278 5.55 18.15 -0.65
CA ASP A 278 4.24 17.55 -0.35
C ASP A 278 4.29 16.57 0.82
N ALA A 279 5.47 16.06 1.17
CA ALA A 279 5.67 15.16 2.30
C ALA A 279 7.08 15.32 2.87
N GLY A 280 7.19 15.41 4.19
CA GLY A 280 8.47 15.43 4.90
C GLY A 280 9.16 14.06 4.93
N LEU A 281 10.45 14.04 5.27
CA LEU A 281 11.12 12.78 5.62
C LEU A 281 10.77 12.39 7.06
N ILE A 282 10.56 11.10 7.29
CA ILE A 282 10.43 10.56 8.65
C ILE A 282 11.82 10.68 9.30
N GLU A 283 11.92 11.41 10.39
CA GLU A 283 13.11 11.43 11.22
C GLU A 283 13.15 10.15 12.06
N TRP A 284 14.27 9.42 11.99
CA TRP A 284 14.48 8.27 12.85
C TRP A 284 14.77 8.77 14.27
N THR A 285 13.94 8.38 15.22
CA THR A 285 14.14 8.72 16.62
C THR A 285 14.39 7.45 17.43
N GLU A 286 15.12 7.55 18.54
CA GLU A 286 15.40 6.43 19.46
C GLU A 286 14.11 5.79 20.04
N GLU A 287 12.96 6.41 19.88
CA GLU A 287 11.66 5.82 20.28
C GLU A 287 11.29 4.62 19.41
N TYR A 288 11.73 4.56 18.15
CA TYR A 288 11.52 3.40 17.27
C TYR A 288 12.34 2.18 17.72
N ASP A 289 13.53 2.39 18.30
CA ASP A 289 14.37 1.32 18.83
C ASP A 289 13.78 0.65 20.10
N LYS A 290 12.84 1.31 20.77
CA LYS A 290 12.24 0.81 22.02
C LYS A 290 10.94 0.02 21.79
N GLN A 291 10.38 0.08 20.57
CA GLN A 291 9.12 -0.60 20.21
C GLN A 291 9.37 -1.84 19.34
N ALA A 292 10.59 -2.07 18.89
CA ALA A 292 11.04 -3.26 18.16
C ALA A 292 11.62 -4.29 19.14
#